data_ac1b25ec6bd4a24f9c0d2e1ac940addc
#
_entry.id   ac1b25ec6bd4a24f9c0d2e1ac940addc
#
_cell.length_a   1.000
_cell.length_b   1.000
_cell.length_c   1.000
_cell.angle_alpha   90.00
_cell.angle_beta   90.00
_cell.angle_gamma   90.00
#
_symmetry.space_group_name_H-M   'P 1'
#
loop_
_entity.id
_entity.type
_entity.pdbx_description
1 polymer ?
#
loop_
_entity_poly.entity_id
_entity_poly.type
_entity_poly.pdbx_seq_one_letter_code
_entity_poly.pdbx_strand_id
1 'polypeptide(L)'
;MVKLIAAFSPKGGAGTSMIIANLSIYLAQKGKKVLLIDAAPNGGTLHAYLNLPTIAVSDEVAEHFSVLPLISTNYQNLSFFSNLQHQGSKISELLIRWKGEMGQGQFDFVFIDMGSVVNPDLMEVIGIADYSLMFISPDFVSFEKSNYFFRELVNYRLRNLELKYDIQLETQNIRRAKKDYLFTFRNLLVLLSQAIPKNSNQIANIETDLKIGIVYNGMRNSADKELAQLYRFIISSSFGIDTDCIAEIAYSDLVPTSIAAMKPVVTLEANSEFIDALDDLVSTLSSRLFQQSSVKKKLRITPFNYYEWFGLDRGCSTFDINNQYEKLKKLYVSDNPMLRDIYEDSDLFILNALVDTIFKELNDPEIRREYDMDIATHLLSLETSFPDIFIIGEVIKKYNRVKKREVLVKKDVFGRSAEKEVSSSGDGDLIDANNIFNKYRGLPITGDLLRKIREEVGISYELIISRTKISNTVLYAIENDMYNQLPADLYVKNFVQQYCKTLKLNSANTEFIASGYIRSKNAESAVPELSAEDASQQEKAHES
;
A
#
# COMPACT_ATOMS: atom_id res chain seq x y z
N MET A 1 -2.34 -27.35 22.53
CA MET A 1 -1.78 -27.27 21.16
C MET A 1 -0.99 -25.99 21.08
N VAL A 2 0.26 -26.05 20.68
CA VAL A 2 1.15 -24.89 20.53
C VAL A 2 0.56 -23.87 19.56
N LYS A 3 0.67 -22.58 19.85
CA LYS A 3 0.23 -21.49 18.98
C LYS A 3 1.44 -20.84 18.31
N LEU A 4 1.49 -20.95 16.98
CA LEU A 4 2.55 -20.38 16.15
C LEU A 4 2.12 -18.99 15.64
N ILE A 5 2.85 -17.95 16.01
CA ILE A 5 2.51 -16.55 15.71
C ILE A 5 3.67 -15.91 14.97
N ALA A 6 3.45 -15.53 13.72
CA ALA A 6 4.41 -14.73 12.97
C ALA A 6 4.25 -13.25 13.31
N ALA A 7 5.36 -12.53 13.44
CA ALA A 7 5.39 -11.10 13.69
C ALA A 7 6.29 -10.41 12.67
N PHE A 8 5.80 -9.36 12.02
CA PHE A 8 6.54 -8.65 10.99
C PHE A 8 6.06 -7.21 10.82
N SER A 9 6.85 -6.42 10.14
CA SER A 9 6.44 -5.10 9.65
C SER A 9 6.93 -4.89 8.23
N PRO A 10 6.14 -4.32 7.33
CA PRO A 10 6.61 -3.93 6.00
C PRO A 10 7.64 -2.79 6.00
N LYS A 11 7.75 -2.06 7.13
CA LYS A 11 8.67 -0.94 7.32
C LYS A 11 9.56 -1.18 8.52
N GLY A 12 10.88 -0.99 8.36
CA GLY A 12 11.82 -1.02 9.49
C GLY A 12 11.52 0.07 10.53
N GLY A 13 11.70 -0.27 11.80
CA GLY A 13 11.51 0.68 12.91
C GLY A 13 10.08 0.78 13.45
N ALA A 14 9.14 -0.05 13.00
CA ALA A 14 7.77 -0.08 13.54
C ALA A 14 7.67 -0.69 14.95
N GLY A 15 8.78 -1.18 15.52
CA GLY A 15 8.84 -1.70 16.87
C GLY A 15 8.50 -3.19 17.02
N THR A 16 8.45 -3.97 15.94
CA THR A 16 8.11 -5.41 15.97
C THR A 16 8.95 -6.17 16.97
N SER A 17 10.27 -6.18 16.82
CA SER A 17 11.20 -6.93 17.68
C SER A 17 11.07 -6.50 19.15
N MET A 18 10.94 -5.20 19.41
CA MET A 18 10.81 -4.65 20.75
C MET A 18 9.51 -5.14 21.42
N ILE A 19 8.38 -5.04 20.72
CA ILE A 19 7.08 -5.44 21.29
C ILE A 19 7.02 -6.96 21.47
N ILE A 20 7.48 -7.74 20.51
CA ILE A 20 7.45 -9.21 20.60
C ILE A 20 8.37 -9.73 21.68
N ALA A 21 9.55 -9.12 21.90
CA ALA A 21 10.42 -9.47 23.02
C ALA A 21 9.71 -9.20 24.36
N ASN A 22 9.13 -8.00 24.54
CA ASN A 22 8.40 -7.64 25.74
C ASN A 22 7.16 -8.54 25.97
N LEU A 23 6.40 -8.84 24.92
CA LEU A 23 5.25 -9.74 24.96
C LEU A 23 5.65 -11.16 25.37
N SER A 24 6.77 -11.67 24.83
CA SER A 24 7.29 -12.98 25.16
C SER A 24 7.71 -13.09 26.63
N ILE A 25 8.41 -12.07 27.15
CA ILE A 25 8.79 -11.96 28.56
C ILE A 25 7.55 -11.88 29.45
N TYR A 26 6.59 -11.02 29.07
CA TYR A 26 5.34 -10.84 29.82
C TYR A 26 4.56 -12.16 29.96
N LEU A 27 4.38 -12.89 28.87
CA LEU A 27 3.71 -14.21 28.89
C LEU A 27 4.48 -15.23 29.72
N ALA A 28 5.81 -15.24 29.62
CA ALA A 28 6.66 -16.12 30.42
C ALA A 28 6.53 -15.83 31.93
N GLN A 29 6.45 -14.56 32.33
CA GLN A 29 6.17 -14.14 33.71
C GLN A 29 4.77 -14.55 34.19
N LYS A 30 3.79 -14.64 33.28
CA LYS A 30 2.45 -15.19 33.53
C LYS A 30 2.43 -16.73 33.56
N GLY A 31 3.60 -17.40 33.53
CA GLY A 31 3.74 -18.86 33.62
C GLY A 31 3.51 -19.61 32.29
N LYS A 32 3.41 -18.93 31.14
CA LYS A 32 3.32 -19.55 29.83
C LYS A 32 4.70 -19.97 29.34
N LYS A 33 4.80 -21.15 28.74
CA LYS A 33 6.02 -21.61 28.09
C LYS A 33 6.11 -21.00 26.68
N VAL A 34 7.10 -20.14 26.48
CA VAL A 34 7.25 -19.33 25.26
C VAL A 34 8.56 -19.67 24.57
N LEU A 35 8.51 -19.84 23.25
CA LEU A 35 9.67 -19.82 22.39
C LEU A 35 9.63 -18.56 21.53
N LEU A 36 10.72 -17.81 21.54
CA LEU A 36 10.93 -16.66 20.70
C LEU A 36 11.97 -16.98 19.63
N ILE A 37 11.60 -16.83 18.36
CA ILE A 37 12.46 -17.10 17.20
C ILE A 37 12.81 -15.79 16.52
N ASP A 38 14.10 -15.50 16.39
CA ASP A 38 14.64 -14.42 15.57
C ASP A 38 14.89 -14.95 14.15
N ALA A 39 14.01 -14.62 13.23
CA ALA A 39 14.05 -15.04 11.84
C ALA A 39 14.31 -13.87 10.87
N ALA A 40 14.72 -12.71 11.39
CA ALA A 40 15.00 -11.55 10.56
C ALA A 40 16.18 -11.81 9.59
N PRO A 41 16.00 -11.64 8.26
CA PRO A 41 17.00 -12.09 7.28
C PRO A 41 18.32 -11.32 7.32
N ASN A 42 18.31 -10.09 7.83
CA ASN A 42 19.46 -9.19 7.83
C ASN A 42 20.21 -9.15 9.18
N GLY A 43 20.04 -10.18 10.00
CA GLY A 43 20.59 -10.21 11.35
C GLY A 43 19.62 -9.60 12.35
N GLY A 44 19.00 -10.45 13.13
CA GLY A 44 18.02 -10.03 14.13
C GLY A 44 18.67 -9.36 15.34
N THR A 45 17.87 -8.60 16.06
CA THR A 45 18.29 -7.84 17.25
C THR A 45 17.64 -8.33 18.53
N LEU A 46 16.85 -9.40 18.48
CA LEU A 46 16.11 -9.92 19.64
C LEU A 46 17.04 -10.36 20.78
N HIS A 47 18.22 -10.90 20.47
CA HIS A 47 19.23 -11.25 21.48
C HIS A 47 19.62 -10.05 22.36
N ALA A 48 19.71 -8.84 21.79
CA ALA A 48 20.02 -7.62 22.54
C ALA A 48 18.89 -7.24 23.50
N TYR A 49 17.61 -7.35 23.08
CA TYR A 49 16.46 -7.12 23.97
C TYR A 49 16.37 -8.14 25.11
N LEU A 50 16.89 -9.35 24.90
CA LEU A 50 16.93 -10.40 25.92
C LEU A 50 18.20 -10.36 26.77
N ASN A 51 19.09 -9.39 26.53
CA ASN A 51 20.42 -9.29 27.14
C ASN A 51 21.23 -10.58 26.99
N LEU A 52 21.18 -11.18 25.81
CA LEU A 52 21.95 -12.34 25.42
C LEU A 52 23.21 -11.93 24.64
N PRO A 53 24.30 -12.68 24.73
CA PRO A 53 25.49 -12.42 23.91
C PRO A 53 25.16 -12.58 22.42
N THR A 54 25.93 -11.90 21.58
CA THR A 54 25.84 -12.10 20.12
C THR A 54 26.10 -13.55 19.78
N ILE A 55 25.18 -14.17 19.05
CA ILE A 55 25.25 -15.57 18.69
C ILE A 55 26.15 -15.69 17.46
N ALA A 56 27.30 -16.36 17.60
CA ALA A 56 28.16 -16.67 16.48
C ALA A 56 27.54 -17.79 15.62
N VAL A 57 27.60 -17.61 14.31
CA VAL A 57 27.25 -18.65 13.35
C VAL A 57 28.29 -19.77 13.47
N SER A 58 27.86 -21.02 13.79
CA SER A 58 28.76 -22.17 13.71
C SER A 58 28.39 -22.98 12.46
N ASP A 59 29.36 -23.18 11.57
CA ASP A 59 29.17 -23.99 10.35
C ASP A 59 28.84 -25.45 10.63
N GLU A 60 29.11 -25.95 11.85
CA GLU A 60 28.92 -27.34 12.23
C GLU A 60 27.45 -27.76 12.52
N VAL A 61 26.52 -26.82 12.69
CA VAL A 61 25.13 -27.11 13.10
C VAL A 61 24.20 -27.38 11.90
N ALA A 62 24.69 -27.17 10.67
CA ALA A 62 23.85 -27.19 9.47
C ALA A 62 23.32 -28.57 9.03
N GLU A 63 23.85 -29.70 9.52
CA GLU A 63 23.54 -31.02 8.98
C GLU A 63 22.45 -31.82 9.71
N HIS A 64 22.09 -31.49 10.95
CA HIS A 64 21.11 -32.24 11.74
C HIS A 64 20.04 -31.38 12.41
N PHE A 65 18.93 -31.16 11.73
CA PHE A 65 17.79 -30.35 12.17
C PHE A 65 16.86 -31.05 13.22
N SER A 66 17.21 -32.18 13.76
CA SER A 66 16.34 -32.91 14.68
C SER A 66 16.15 -32.24 16.05
N VAL A 67 17.04 -31.33 16.46
CA VAL A 67 16.91 -30.57 17.70
C VAL A 67 17.35 -29.12 17.46
N LEU A 68 16.40 -28.17 17.57
CA LEU A 68 16.75 -26.75 17.53
C LEU A 68 17.69 -26.41 18.71
N PRO A 69 18.81 -25.73 18.48
CA PRO A 69 19.71 -25.30 19.55
C PRO A 69 19.05 -24.14 20.31
N LEU A 70 18.18 -24.50 21.25
CA LEU A 70 17.47 -23.53 22.07
C LEU A 70 18.42 -22.90 23.10
N ILE A 71 18.38 -21.57 23.17
CA ILE A 71 19.16 -20.80 24.13
C ILE A 71 18.25 -20.50 25.31
N SER A 72 18.71 -20.87 26.52
CA SER A 72 18.04 -20.48 27.76
C SER A 72 18.23 -18.99 27.97
N THR A 73 17.15 -18.29 28.29
CA THR A 73 17.19 -16.86 28.63
C THR A 73 17.25 -16.64 30.13
N ASN A 74 17.49 -15.39 30.56
CA ASN A 74 17.41 -14.99 31.97
C ASN A 74 15.96 -14.96 32.50
N TYR A 75 14.97 -15.23 31.64
CA TYR A 75 13.55 -15.23 32.01
C TYR A 75 13.05 -16.67 32.05
N GLN A 76 12.53 -17.06 33.24
CA GLN A 76 11.94 -18.40 33.40
C GLN A 76 10.80 -18.61 32.37
N ASN A 77 10.68 -19.81 31.81
CA ASN A 77 9.71 -20.19 30.78
C ASN A 77 9.88 -19.53 29.40
N LEU A 78 10.96 -18.77 29.16
CA LEU A 78 11.28 -18.20 27.86
C LEU A 78 12.54 -18.85 27.28
N SER A 79 12.38 -19.51 26.15
CA SER A 79 13.49 -20.03 25.33
C SER A 79 13.65 -19.15 24.09
N PHE A 80 14.88 -19.08 23.59
CA PHE A 80 15.22 -18.27 22.41
C PHE A 80 15.89 -19.13 21.35
N PHE A 81 15.61 -18.83 20.07
CA PHE A 81 16.28 -19.42 18.92
C PHE A 81 16.60 -18.32 17.90
N SER A 82 17.80 -18.33 17.32
CA SER A 82 18.19 -17.43 16.26
C SER A 82 18.43 -18.17 14.95
N ASN A 83 17.74 -17.76 13.88
CA ASN A 83 17.92 -18.34 12.54
C ASN A 83 19.26 -17.96 11.89
N LEU A 84 20.00 -17.00 12.45
CA LEU A 84 21.37 -16.66 12.01
C LEU A 84 22.32 -17.85 12.08
N GLN A 85 22.02 -18.86 12.91
CA GLN A 85 22.80 -20.08 13.04
C GLN A 85 22.63 -21.04 11.86
N HIS A 86 21.66 -20.78 10.96
CA HIS A 86 21.31 -21.68 9.85
C HIS A 86 21.37 -20.93 8.52
N GLN A 87 22.57 -20.61 8.06
CA GLN A 87 22.77 -20.01 6.73
C GLN A 87 22.28 -20.99 5.65
N GLY A 88 21.26 -20.57 4.88
CA GLY A 88 20.77 -21.26 3.68
C GLY A 88 19.46 -22.02 3.82
N SER A 89 18.92 -22.22 5.02
CA SER A 89 17.60 -22.86 5.19
C SER A 89 16.51 -21.80 5.35
N LYS A 90 15.41 -21.99 4.63
CA LYS A 90 14.22 -21.17 4.82
C LYS A 90 13.60 -21.47 6.20
N ILE A 91 13.22 -20.42 6.92
CA ILE A 91 12.53 -20.57 8.21
C ILE A 91 11.19 -21.31 8.03
N SER A 92 10.50 -21.12 6.92
CA SER A 92 9.26 -21.84 6.59
C SER A 92 9.45 -23.36 6.56
N GLU A 93 10.52 -23.85 5.94
CA GLU A 93 10.83 -25.28 5.88
C GLU A 93 11.11 -25.85 7.28
N LEU A 94 11.85 -25.11 8.10
CA LEU A 94 12.17 -25.48 9.47
C LEU A 94 10.88 -25.56 10.31
N LEU A 95 9.98 -24.60 10.18
CA LEU A 95 8.72 -24.58 10.91
C LEU A 95 7.78 -25.72 10.51
N ILE A 96 7.74 -26.08 9.23
CA ILE A 96 6.93 -27.22 8.75
C ILE A 96 7.39 -28.52 9.40
N ARG A 97 8.70 -28.79 9.38
CA ARG A 97 9.29 -29.98 10.01
C ARG A 97 9.02 -29.99 11.50
N TRP A 98 9.29 -28.88 12.15
CA TRP A 98 9.14 -28.74 13.59
C TRP A 98 7.68 -28.86 14.07
N LYS A 99 6.71 -28.32 13.31
CA LYS A 99 5.28 -28.47 13.63
C LYS A 99 4.82 -29.95 13.62
N GLY A 100 5.46 -30.78 12.79
CA GLY A 100 5.23 -32.24 12.74
C GLY A 100 5.88 -33.01 13.91
N GLU A 101 7.01 -32.51 14.42
CA GLU A 101 7.82 -33.23 15.45
C GLU A 101 7.55 -32.71 16.87
N MET A 102 6.97 -31.51 17.03
CA MET A 102 6.70 -30.96 18.35
C MET A 102 5.69 -31.77 19.13
N GLY A 103 6.19 -32.44 20.16
CA GLY A 103 5.37 -33.10 21.17
C GLY A 103 4.42 -32.10 21.83
N GLN A 104 3.16 -32.51 22.03
CA GLN A 104 2.17 -31.70 22.75
C GLN A 104 2.72 -31.30 24.13
N GLY A 105 2.87 -30.01 24.40
CA GLY A 105 3.14 -29.46 25.74
C GLY A 105 4.52 -28.88 25.98
N GLN A 106 5.43 -28.82 24.99
CA GLN A 106 6.73 -28.19 25.18
C GLN A 106 6.60 -26.67 25.28
N PHE A 107 5.78 -26.02 24.45
CA PHE A 107 5.49 -24.59 24.44
C PHE A 107 3.99 -24.33 24.34
N ASP A 108 3.54 -23.21 24.93
CA ASP A 108 2.20 -22.67 24.75
C ASP A 108 2.16 -21.75 23.54
N PHE A 109 3.20 -20.91 23.39
CA PHE A 109 3.32 -19.93 22.32
C PHE A 109 4.70 -20.01 21.65
N VAL A 110 4.72 -19.81 20.35
CA VAL A 110 5.92 -19.63 19.54
C VAL A 110 5.77 -18.36 18.75
N PHE A 111 6.58 -17.36 19.06
CA PHE A 111 6.64 -16.11 18.31
C PHE A 111 7.82 -16.12 17.36
N ILE A 112 7.59 -15.70 16.12
CA ILE A 112 8.60 -15.66 15.06
C ILE A 112 8.71 -14.22 14.58
N ASP A 113 9.82 -13.57 14.88
CA ASP A 113 10.14 -12.24 14.35
C ASP A 113 10.75 -12.37 12.95
N MET A 114 9.98 -12.01 11.94
CA MET A 114 10.40 -12.01 10.54
C MET A 114 11.09 -10.70 10.12
N GLY A 115 11.18 -9.72 11.02
CA GLY A 115 11.76 -8.41 10.72
C GLY A 115 10.90 -7.57 9.78
N SER A 116 11.56 -6.86 8.86
CA SER A 116 10.91 -5.88 7.96
C SER A 116 11.09 -6.16 6.47
N VAL A 117 11.44 -7.38 6.10
CA VAL A 117 11.67 -7.75 4.69
C VAL A 117 10.46 -8.48 4.12
N VAL A 118 9.94 -7.98 3.01
CA VAL A 118 8.89 -8.65 2.23
C VAL A 118 9.56 -9.61 1.24
N ASN A 119 9.50 -10.90 1.52
CA ASN A 119 10.11 -11.95 0.72
C ASN A 119 9.21 -13.20 0.65
N PRO A 120 9.50 -14.19 -0.23
CA PRO A 120 8.70 -15.41 -0.33
C PRO A 120 8.64 -16.23 0.96
N ASP A 121 9.71 -16.27 1.76
CA ASP A 121 9.74 -17.02 3.02
C ASP A 121 8.74 -16.45 4.04
N LEU A 122 8.65 -15.10 4.16
CA LEU A 122 7.60 -14.44 4.94
C LEU A 122 6.19 -14.86 4.48
N MET A 123 5.96 -14.92 3.16
CA MET A 123 4.65 -15.30 2.62
C MET A 123 4.29 -16.75 2.96
N GLU A 124 5.28 -17.65 2.96
CA GLU A 124 5.11 -19.04 3.37
C GLU A 124 4.85 -19.14 4.88
N VAL A 125 5.62 -18.41 5.71
CA VAL A 125 5.44 -18.40 7.18
C VAL A 125 4.05 -17.88 7.57
N ILE A 126 3.54 -16.83 6.91
CA ILE A 126 2.16 -16.34 7.12
C ILE A 126 1.12 -17.44 6.83
N GLY A 127 1.38 -18.29 5.82
CA GLY A 127 0.51 -19.42 5.49
C GLY A 127 0.56 -20.58 6.51
N ILE A 128 1.67 -20.73 7.21
CA ILE A 128 1.90 -21.81 8.20
C ILE A 128 1.45 -21.41 9.60
N ALA A 129 1.59 -20.12 9.94
CA ALA A 129 1.27 -19.58 11.25
C ALA A 129 -0.22 -19.75 11.61
N ASP A 130 -0.50 -19.95 12.90
CA ASP A 130 -1.86 -19.96 13.40
C ASP A 130 -2.46 -18.55 13.39
N TYR A 131 -1.61 -17.52 13.51
CA TYR A 131 -1.95 -16.10 13.38
C TYR A 131 -0.71 -15.28 13.02
N SER A 132 -0.90 -14.15 12.34
CA SER A 132 0.18 -13.24 11.99
C SER A 132 -0.10 -11.84 12.51
N LEU A 133 0.88 -11.24 13.18
CA LEU A 133 0.82 -9.88 13.70
C LEU A 133 1.65 -8.96 12.80
N MET A 134 0.99 -8.02 12.16
CA MET A 134 1.62 -6.99 11.34
C MET A 134 1.70 -5.69 12.13
N PHE A 135 2.92 -5.20 12.34
CA PHE A 135 3.17 -3.97 13.10
C PHE A 135 3.25 -2.78 12.17
N ILE A 136 2.48 -1.74 12.45
CA ILE A 136 2.39 -0.52 11.64
C ILE A 136 2.48 0.69 12.56
N SER A 137 3.30 1.68 12.20
CA SER A 137 3.23 3.02 12.79
C SER A 137 2.14 3.83 12.06
N PRO A 138 1.43 4.75 12.73
CA PRO A 138 0.36 5.54 12.11
C PRO A 138 0.93 6.68 11.26
N ASP A 139 1.72 6.33 10.23
CA ASP A 139 2.34 7.26 9.30
C ASP A 139 2.19 6.78 7.84
N PHE A 140 2.19 7.73 6.90
CA PHE A 140 1.96 7.45 5.48
C PHE A 140 3.00 6.52 4.86
N VAL A 141 4.26 6.56 5.31
CA VAL A 141 5.31 5.68 4.79
C VAL A 141 5.05 4.23 5.22
N SER A 142 4.57 4.03 6.45
CA SER A 142 4.17 2.71 6.93
C SER A 142 2.99 2.17 6.12
N PHE A 143 2.01 3.02 5.80
CA PHE A 143 0.86 2.62 4.97
C PHE A 143 1.29 2.27 3.54
N GLU A 144 2.13 3.09 2.90
CA GLU A 144 2.66 2.80 1.55
C GLU A 144 3.41 1.46 1.51
N LYS A 145 4.29 1.20 2.48
CA LYS A 145 5.01 -0.08 2.57
C LYS A 145 4.07 -1.26 2.83
N SER A 146 3.01 -1.04 3.59
CA SER A 146 1.97 -2.05 3.85
C SER A 146 1.13 -2.32 2.62
N ASN A 147 0.82 -1.30 1.79
CA ASN A 147 0.15 -1.49 0.50
C ASN A 147 0.97 -2.38 -0.42
N TYR A 148 2.28 -2.12 -0.51
CA TYR A 148 3.20 -2.99 -1.25
C TYR A 148 3.16 -4.44 -0.74
N PHE A 149 3.22 -4.62 0.59
CA PHE A 149 3.15 -5.95 1.21
C PHE A 149 1.85 -6.69 0.84
N PHE A 150 0.68 -6.05 1.01
CA PHE A 150 -0.60 -6.69 0.69
C PHE A 150 -0.72 -7.04 -0.79
N ARG A 151 -0.24 -6.19 -1.69
CA ARG A 151 -0.17 -6.48 -3.12
C ARG A 151 0.69 -7.71 -3.41
N GLU A 152 1.86 -7.81 -2.81
CA GLU A 152 2.75 -8.95 -3.01
C GLU A 152 2.17 -10.25 -2.40
N LEU A 153 1.56 -10.17 -1.22
CA LEU A 153 0.90 -11.30 -0.57
C LEU A 153 -0.21 -11.88 -1.44
N VAL A 154 -1.06 -11.02 -1.97
CA VAL A 154 -2.16 -11.39 -2.84
C VAL A 154 -1.64 -12.00 -4.16
N ASN A 155 -0.66 -11.37 -4.79
CA ASN A 155 -0.04 -11.89 -6.00
C ASN A 155 0.65 -13.25 -5.76
N TYR A 156 1.33 -13.42 -4.63
CA TYR A 156 1.96 -14.67 -4.25
C TYR A 156 0.93 -15.80 -4.12
N ARG A 157 -0.16 -15.55 -3.41
CA ARG A 157 -1.24 -16.55 -3.24
C ARG A 157 -1.95 -16.88 -4.54
N LEU A 158 -2.20 -15.87 -5.39
CA LEU A 158 -2.80 -16.10 -6.70
C LEU A 158 -1.89 -16.94 -7.59
N ARG A 159 -0.58 -16.65 -7.64
CA ARG A 159 0.38 -17.47 -8.40
C ARG A 159 0.43 -18.92 -7.93
N ASN A 160 0.40 -19.14 -6.62
CA ASN A 160 0.37 -20.51 -6.08
C ASN A 160 -0.91 -21.25 -6.49
N LEU A 161 -2.04 -20.56 -6.52
CA LEU A 161 -3.30 -21.11 -6.96
C LEU A 161 -3.30 -21.38 -8.48
N GLU A 162 -2.79 -20.44 -9.28
CA GLU A 162 -2.61 -20.59 -10.71
C GLU A 162 -1.78 -21.82 -11.06
N LEU A 163 -0.65 -22.01 -10.38
CA LEU A 163 0.22 -23.18 -10.57
C LEU A 163 -0.44 -24.48 -10.12
N LYS A 164 -1.11 -24.45 -8.96
CA LYS A 164 -1.71 -25.67 -8.37
C LYS A 164 -2.88 -26.21 -9.19
N TYR A 165 -3.66 -25.34 -9.83
CA TYR A 165 -4.88 -25.68 -10.54
C TYR A 165 -4.82 -25.50 -12.05
N ASP A 166 -3.65 -25.09 -12.57
CA ASP A 166 -3.41 -24.81 -14.01
C ASP A 166 -4.42 -23.83 -14.61
N ILE A 167 -4.66 -22.72 -13.93
CA ILE A 167 -5.63 -21.69 -14.32
C ILE A 167 -4.98 -20.36 -14.76
N GLN A 168 -3.72 -20.39 -15.17
CA GLN A 168 -2.96 -19.19 -15.56
C GLN A 168 -3.57 -18.52 -16.80
N LEU A 169 -4.01 -19.33 -17.77
CA LEU A 169 -4.56 -18.80 -19.01
C LEU A 169 -5.89 -18.07 -18.77
N GLU A 170 -6.75 -18.66 -17.94
CA GLU A 170 -8.03 -18.08 -17.54
C GLU A 170 -7.84 -16.74 -16.81
N THR A 171 -6.89 -16.71 -15.86
CA THR A 171 -6.55 -15.48 -15.13
C THR A 171 -6.06 -14.39 -16.08
N GLN A 172 -5.17 -14.71 -17.04
CA GLN A 172 -4.68 -13.76 -18.01
C GLN A 172 -5.79 -13.27 -18.94
N ASN A 173 -6.67 -14.15 -19.40
CA ASN A 173 -7.80 -13.80 -20.26
C ASN A 173 -8.78 -12.86 -19.55
N ILE A 174 -9.08 -13.12 -18.27
CA ILE A 174 -9.94 -12.24 -17.46
C ILE A 174 -9.28 -10.87 -17.26
N ARG A 175 -8.00 -10.83 -16.92
CA ARG A 175 -7.26 -9.56 -16.77
C ARG A 175 -7.29 -8.73 -18.05
N ARG A 176 -7.14 -9.36 -19.22
CA ARG A 176 -7.19 -8.68 -20.54
C ARG A 176 -8.61 -8.22 -20.90
N ALA A 177 -9.60 -9.11 -20.75
CA ALA A 177 -10.99 -8.84 -21.18
C ALA A 177 -11.74 -7.87 -20.28
N LYS A 178 -11.35 -7.79 -19.01
CA LYS A 178 -12.04 -7.02 -17.96
C LYS A 178 -11.16 -5.97 -17.29
N LYS A 179 -10.12 -5.48 -17.95
CA LYS A 179 -9.16 -4.51 -17.41
C LYS A 179 -9.86 -3.33 -16.72
N ASP A 180 -10.91 -2.80 -17.32
CA ASP A 180 -11.64 -1.63 -16.80
C ASP A 180 -12.50 -1.92 -15.56
N TYR A 181 -12.62 -3.20 -15.15
CA TYR A 181 -13.41 -3.65 -13.99
C TYR A 181 -12.54 -4.20 -12.86
N LEU A 182 -11.21 -4.25 -13.07
CA LEU A 182 -10.25 -4.89 -12.15
C LEU A 182 -9.52 -3.88 -11.27
N PHE A 183 -10.15 -2.79 -10.89
CA PHE A 183 -9.52 -1.80 -10.03
C PHE A 183 -9.40 -2.26 -8.56
N THR A 184 -10.01 -3.38 -8.16
CA THR A 184 -9.72 -4.03 -6.88
C THR A 184 -9.35 -5.49 -7.08
N PHE A 185 -8.53 -6.04 -6.17
CA PHE A 185 -8.17 -7.45 -6.22
C PHE A 185 -9.40 -8.34 -5.96
N ARG A 186 -10.30 -7.92 -5.10
CA ARG A 186 -11.55 -8.63 -4.84
C ARG A 186 -12.39 -8.80 -6.11
N ASN A 187 -12.48 -7.79 -6.96
CA ASN A 187 -13.16 -7.90 -8.24
C ASN A 187 -12.52 -8.98 -9.15
N LEU A 188 -11.19 -9.08 -9.15
CA LEU A 188 -10.51 -10.16 -9.85
C LEU A 188 -10.92 -11.53 -9.33
N LEU A 189 -10.94 -11.73 -8.01
CA LEU A 189 -11.32 -13.02 -7.42
C LEU A 189 -12.79 -13.37 -7.71
N VAL A 190 -13.70 -12.39 -7.69
CA VAL A 190 -15.11 -12.58 -8.06
C VAL A 190 -15.21 -13.06 -9.50
N LEU A 191 -14.56 -12.38 -10.44
CA LEU A 191 -14.60 -12.75 -11.86
C LEU A 191 -13.95 -14.12 -12.12
N LEU A 192 -12.84 -14.43 -11.43
CA LEU A 192 -12.22 -15.76 -11.50
C LEU A 192 -13.15 -16.86 -10.97
N SER A 193 -13.81 -16.61 -9.84
CA SER A 193 -14.76 -17.55 -9.24
C SER A 193 -15.95 -17.85 -10.15
N GLN A 194 -16.41 -16.86 -10.92
CA GLN A 194 -17.46 -17.01 -11.91
C GLN A 194 -17.00 -17.75 -13.17
N ALA A 195 -15.78 -17.44 -13.64
CA ALA A 195 -15.23 -18.04 -14.86
C ALA A 195 -14.78 -19.50 -14.64
N ILE A 196 -14.39 -19.84 -13.42
CA ILE A 196 -13.87 -21.15 -13.04
C ILE A 196 -14.68 -21.70 -11.83
N PRO A 197 -15.98 -22.04 -12.01
CA PRO A 197 -16.85 -22.48 -10.90
C PRO A 197 -16.30 -23.72 -10.17
N LYS A 198 -15.58 -24.58 -10.88
CA LYS A 198 -14.94 -25.80 -10.35
C LYS A 198 -13.92 -25.47 -9.24
N ASN A 199 -13.29 -24.30 -9.29
CA ASN A 199 -12.28 -23.86 -8.33
C ASN A 199 -12.76 -22.68 -7.46
N SER A 200 -14.05 -22.35 -7.47
CA SER A 200 -14.59 -21.18 -6.76
C SER A 200 -14.30 -21.19 -5.26
N ASN A 201 -14.37 -22.35 -4.60
CA ASN A 201 -14.06 -22.48 -3.17
C ASN A 201 -12.58 -22.19 -2.87
N GLN A 202 -11.67 -22.65 -3.73
CA GLN A 202 -10.22 -22.44 -3.58
C GLN A 202 -9.85 -20.97 -3.82
N ILE A 203 -10.51 -20.34 -4.79
CA ILE A 203 -10.37 -18.91 -5.07
C ILE A 203 -10.89 -18.09 -3.87
N ALA A 204 -12.02 -18.47 -3.30
CA ALA A 204 -12.57 -17.85 -2.10
C ALA A 204 -11.62 -17.92 -0.89
N ASN A 205 -10.90 -19.02 -0.74
CA ASN A 205 -9.98 -19.21 0.38
C ASN A 205 -8.73 -18.34 0.31
N ILE A 206 -8.43 -17.69 -0.83
CA ILE A 206 -7.32 -16.73 -0.92
C ILE A 206 -7.50 -15.61 0.12
N GLU A 207 -8.73 -15.08 0.26
CA GLU A 207 -9.04 -14.02 1.21
C GLU A 207 -9.15 -14.54 2.65
N THR A 208 -9.78 -15.67 2.85
CA THR A 208 -10.28 -16.11 4.15
C THR A 208 -9.30 -16.91 4.99
N ASP A 209 -8.30 -17.51 4.35
CA ASP A 209 -7.26 -18.27 5.06
C ASP A 209 -6.17 -17.36 5.66
N LEU A 210 -6.21 -16.05 5.36
CA LEU A 210 -5.28 -15.09 5.89
C LEU A 210 -5.72 -14.62 7.28
N LYS A 211 -4.96 -15.02 8.28
CA LYS A 211 -5.14 -14.65 9.68
C LYS A 211 -4.13 -13.59 10.04
N ILE A 212 -4.37 -12.37 9.58
CA ILE A 212 -3.50 -11.23 9.82
C ILE A 212 -4.22 -10.22 10.70
N GLY A 213 -3.63 -9.91 11.84
CA GLY A 213 -4.07 -8.81 12.68
C GLY A 213 -3.05 -7.68 12.70
N ILE A 214 -3.53 -6.46 12.79
CA ILE A 214 -2.70 -5.27 12.81
C ILE A 214 -2.50 -4.81 14.25
N VAL A 215 -1.25 -4.54 14.60
CA VAL A 215 -0.85 -3.86 15.84
C VAL A 215 -0.35 -2.47 15.46
N TYR A 216 -1.09 -1.43 15.82
CA TYR A 216 -0.65 -0.06 15.64
C TYR A 216 0.24 0.36 16.79
N ASN A 217 1.48 0.74 16.48
CA ASN A 217 2.48 1.12 17.49
C ASN A 217 2.88 2.58 17.37
N GLY A 218 2.99 3.26 18.50
CA GLY A 218 3.39 4.66 18.58
C GLY A 218 2.24 5.64 18.37
N MET A 219 1.02 5.24 18.76
CA MET A 219 -0.19 6.07 18.70
C MET A 219 -0.08 7.25 19.64
N ARG A 220 -0.37 8.47 19.17
CA ARG A 220 -0.19 9.70 19.95
C ARG A 220 -1.49 10.43 20.27
N ASN A 221 -2.48 10.32 19.39
CA ASN A 221 -3.71 11.10 19.48
C ASN A 221 -4.89 10.43 18.77
N SER A 222 -6.06 11.06 18.83
CA SER A 222 -7.27 10.56 18.16
C SER A 222 -7.17 10.55 16.63
N ALA A 223 -6.39 11.44 16.02
CA ALA A 223 -6.21 11.45 14.57
C ALA A 223 -5.45 10.20 14.09
N ASP A 224 -4.50 9.68 14.87
CA ASP A 224 -3.81 8.43 14.57
C ASP A 224 -4.81 7.24 14.57
N LYS A 225 -5.81 7.25 15.47
CA LYS A 225 -6.87 6.24 15.52
C LYS A 225 -7.78 6.31 14.30
N GLU A 226 -8.15 7.51 13.88
CA GLU A 226 -8.94 7.70 12.67
C GLU A 226 -8.19 7.23 11.42
N LEU A 227 -6.90 7.53 11.33
CA LEU A 227 -6.04 7.05 10.25
C LEU A 227 -5.93 5.51 10.24
N ALA A 228 -5.78 4.89 11.41
CA ALA A 228 -5.73 3.44 11.56
C ALA A 228 -7.04 2.77 11.08
N GLN A 229 -8.19 3.32 11.46
CA GLN A 229 -9.51 2.83 11.02
C GLN A 229 -9.70 2.98 9.51
N LEU A 230 -9.33 4.15 8.97
CA LEU A 230 -9.41 4.41 7.54
C LEU A 230 -8.49 3.46 6.76
N TYR A 231 -7.31 3.19 7.27
CA TYR A 231 -6.36 2.29 6.61
C TYR A 231 -6.87 0.83 6.59
N ARG A 232 -7.51 0.36 7.66
CA ARG A 232 -8.17 -0.97 7.65
C ARG A 232 -9.27 -1.06 6.60
N PHE A 233 -10.07 -0.01 6.46
CA PHE A 233 -11.06 0.07 5.40
C PHE A 233 -10.42 -0.01 4.01
N ILE A 234 -9.29 0.69 3.77
CA ILE A 234 -8.55 0.63 2.50
C ILE A 234 -8.08 -0.80 2.22
N ILE A 235 -7.49 -1.50 3.20
CA ILE A 235 -7.02 -2.88 3.01
C ILE A 235 -8.18 -3.80 2.61
N SER A 236 -9.29 -3.72 3.34
CA SER A 236 -10.46 -4.55 3.07
C SER A 236 -11.06 -4.26 1.69
N SER A 237 -11.25 -2.98 1.35
CA SER A 237 -11.87 -2.59 0.07
C SER A 237 -10.97 -2.83 -1.14
N SER A 238 -9.66 -2.63 -1.00
CA SER A 238 -8.72 -2.72 -2.14
C SER A 238 -8.21 -4.15 -2.38
N PHE A 239 -7.87 -4.86 -1.31
CA PHE A 239 -7.26 -6.19 -1.39
C PHE A 239 -8.23 -7.33 -1.02
N GLY A 240 -9.40 -7.03 -0.49
CA GLY A 240 -10.35 -8.03 -0.02
C GLY A 240 -9.90 -8.74 1.27
N ILE A 241 -8.88 -8.23 1.96
CA ILE A 241 -8.34 -8.84 3.17
C ILE A 241 -8.95 -8.16 4.38
N ASP A 242 -9.73 -8.93 5.14
CA ASP A 242 -10.25 -8.45 6.42
C ASP A 242 -9.18 -8.59 7.50
N THR A 243 -8.79 -7.47 8.09
CA THR A 243 -7.76 -7.39 9.13
C THR A 243 -8.36 -6.92 10.44
N ASP A 244 -8.04 -7.64 11.52
CA ASP A 244 -8.40 -7.22 12.87
C ASP A 244 -7.43 -6.16 13.39
N CYS A 245 -7.92 -5.18 14.16
CA CYS A 245 -7.06 -4.39 15.04
C CYS A 245 -6.85 -5.22 16.32
N ILE A 246 -5.62 -5.67 16.54
CA ILE A 246 -5.29 -6.52 17.69
C ILE A 246 -4.94 -5.66 18.89
N ALA A 247 -4.19 -4.58 18.68
CA ALA A 247 -3.86 -3.61 19.72
C ALA A 247 -3.50 -2.25 19.14
N GLU A 248 -3.72 -1.22 19.92
CA GLU A 248 -3.24 0.14 19.71
C GLU A 248 -2.27 0.46 20.87
N ILE A 249 -0.96 0.52 20.58
CA ILE A 249 0.08 0.78 21.57
C ILE A 249 0.43 2.25 21.51
N ALA A 250 0.26 2.94 22.64
CA ALA A 250 0.59 4.35 22.75
C ALA A 250 2.10 4.60 22.62
N TYR A 251 2.45 5.78 22.08
CA TYR A 251 3.83 6.24 22.13
C TYR A 251 4.28 6.42 23.58
N SER A 252 5.47 5.92 23.91
CA SER A 252 6.03 6.02 25.25
C SER A 252 7.51 6.42 25.21
N ASP A 253 7.87 7.45 25.95
CA ASP A 253 9.26 7.89 26.13
C ASP A 253 10.12 6.86 26.91
N LEU A 254 9.48 5.87 27.52
CA LEU A 254 10.19 4.75 28.17
C LEU A 254 10.82 3.80 27.16
N VAL A 255 10.32 3.74 25.92
CA VAL A 255 10.87 2.85 24.89
C VAL A 255 12.32 3.23 24.53
N PRO A 256 12.67 4.48 24.20
CA PRO A 256 14.07 4.87 24.00
C PRO A 256 14.94 4.62 25.24
N THR A 257 14.43 4.88 26.44
CA THR A 257 15.14 4.63 27.71
C THR A 257 15.41 3.14 27.91
N SER A 258 14.43 2.29 27.65
CA SER A 258 14.54 0.83 27.69
C SER A 258 15.62 0.31 26.74
N ILE A 259 15.62 0.81 25.51
CA ILE A 259 16.61 0.44 24.48
C ILE A 259 18.02 0.86 24.93
N ALA A 260 18.20 2.10 25.39
CA ALA A 260 19.48 2.59 25.85
C ALA A 260 20.02 1.82 27.07
N ALA A 261 19.13 1.36 27.96
CA ALA A 261 19.47 0.57 29.13
C ALA A 261 19.63 -0.94 28.84
N MET A 262 19.34 -1.39 27.60
CA MET A 262 19.23 -2.82 27.23
C MET A 262 18.34 -3.61 28.20
N LYS A 263 17.25 -3.00 28.66
CA LYS A 263 16.27 -3.61 29.57
C LYS A 263 14.90 -3.58 28.92
N PRO A 264 14.17 -4.70 28.88
CA PRO A 264 12.80 -4.71 28.36
C PRO A 264 11.88 -3.76 29.12
N VAL A 265 10.96 -3.11 28.42
CA VAL A 265 10.02 -2.14 29.02
C VAL A 265 9.19 -2.77 30.13
N VAL A 266 8.80 -4.04 29.99
CA VAL A 266 8.03 -4.80 31.00
C VAL A 266 8.77 -5.01 32.31
N THR A 267 10.07 -4.77 32.34
CA THR A 267 10.89 -4.86 33.57
C THR A 267 11.13 -3.51 34.24
N LEU A 268 10.66 -2.42 33.67
CA LEU A 268 10.75 -1.08 34.22
C LEU A 268 9.52 -0.83 35.11
N GLU A 269 9.74 -0.50 36.35
CA GLU A 269 8.70 -0.43 37.43
C GLU A 269 7.56 0.57 37.17
N ALA A 270 7.68 1.48 36.22
CA ALA A 270 6.79 2.64 36.10
C ALA A 270 5.72 2.51 34.98
N ASN A 271 5.49 1.33 34.39
CA ASN A 271 4.71 1.35 33.13
C ASN A 271 3.44 0.48 33.19
N SER A 272 2.38 1.03 33.72
CA SER A 272 1.05 0.44 33.63
C SER A 272 0.48 0.47 32.21
N GLU A 273 0.56 1.58 31.48
CA GLU A 273 -0.06 1.73 30.15
C GLU A 273 0.49 0.76 29.09
N PHE A 274 1.80 0.52 29.09
CA PHE A 274 2.39 -0.44 28.17
C PHE A 274 2.02 -1.88 28.55
N ILE A 275 1.93 -2.20 29.83
CA ILE A 275 1.50 -3.52 30.31
C ILE A 275 0.02 -3.74 29.97
N ASP A 276 -0.83 -2.74 30.18
CA ASP A 276 -2.25 -2.80 29.83
C ASP A 276 -2.43 -3.05 28.31
N ALA A 277 -1.64 -2.36 27.46
CA ALA A 277 -1.65 -2.60 26.02
C ALA A 277 -1.19 -4.02 25.62
N LEU A 278 -0.23 -4.62 26.38
CA LEU A 278 0.15 -6.02 26.17
C LEU A 278 -0.94 -6.99 26.65
N ASP A 279 -1.65 -6.69 27.74
CA ASP A 279 -2.80 -7.49 28.20
C ASP A 279 -3.94 -7.46 27.17
N ASP A 280 -4.27 -6.30 26.62
CA ASP A 280 -5.25 -6.14 25.56
C ASP A 280 -4.84 -6.91 24.30
N LEU A 281 -3.56 -6.84 23.92
CA LEU A 281 -3.02 -7.60 22.79
C LEU A 281 -3.18 -9.10 23.02
N VAL A 282 -2.79 -9.61 24.18
CA VAL A 282 -2.91 -11.05 24.55
C VAL A 282 -4.37 -11.49 24.56
N SER A 283 -5.24 -10.70 25.16
CA SER A 283 -6.68 -10.98 25.26
C SER A 283 -7.31 -11.09 23.88
N THR A 284 -7.08 -10.07 23.04
CA THR A 284 -7.62 -10.03 21.67
C THR A 284 -7.05 -11.16 20.82
N LEU A 285 -5.73 -11.37 20.84
CA LEU A 285 -5.07 -12.45 20.10
C LEU A 285 -5.60 -13.83 20.55
N SER A 286 -5.75 -14.04 21.86
CA SER A 286 -6.29 -15.29 22.40
C SER A 286 -7.71 -15.52 21.93
N SER A 287 -8.59 -14.52 21.98
CA SER A 287 -9.96 -14.63 21.48
C SER A 287 -9.98 -15.04 20.00
N ARG A 288 -9.11 -14.45 19.17
CA ARG A 288 -9.00 -14.78 17.74
C ARG A 288 -8.47 -16.21 17.50
N LEU A 289 -7.49 -16.64 18.27
CA LEU A 289 -6.96 -18.01 18.21
C LEU A 289 -7.97 -19.08 18.61
N PHE A 290 -8.91 -18.77 19.52
CA PHE A 290 -9.94 -19.71 19.99
C PHE A 290 -11.21 -19.69 19.14
N GLN A 291 -11.63 -18.56 18.59
CA GLN A 291 -12.84 -18.44 17.75
C GLN A 291 -12.76 -19.23 16.43
N GLN A 292 -11.58 -19.56 15.98
CA GLN A 292 -11.34 -20.21 14.68
C GLN A 292 -11.69 -21.70 14.61
N SER A 293 -11.96 -22.34 15.73
CA SER A 293 -12.30 -23.78 15.74
C SER A 293 -13.77 -24.09 15.40
N SER A 294 -14.65 -23.11 15.32
CA SER A 294 -16.10 -23.35 15.27
C SER A 294 -16.85 -22.98 13.99
N VAL A 295 -16.24 -22.24 13.05
CA VAL A 295 -16.98 -21.80 11.85
C VAL A 295 -16.19 -22.03 10.56
N LYS A 296 -16.34 -23.21 9.96
CA LYS A 296 -16.12 -23.35 8.51
C LYS A 296 -17.28 -22.66 7.80
N LYS A 297 -17.23 -21.34 7.66
CA LYS A 297 -18.12 -20.63 6.74
C LYS A 297 -17.82 -21.15 5.34
N LYS A 298 -18.83 -21.72 4.66
CA LYS A 298 -18.82 -21.85 3.19
C LYS A 298 -18.82 -20.41 2.65
N LEU A 299 -17.64 -19.91 2.35
CA LEU A 299 -17.51 -18.56 1.79
C LEU A 299 -17.73 -18.64 0.29
N ARG A 300 -18.75 -17.93 -0.16
CA ARG A 300 -18.85 -17.45 -1.54
C ARG A 300 -18.23 -16.07 -1.55
N ILE A 301 -17.30 -15.81 -2.46
CA ILE A 301 -16.86 -14.46 -2.76
C ILE A 301 -18.04 -13.78 -3.45
N THR A 302 -18.56 -12.76 -2.82
CA THR A 302 -19.58 -11.87 -3.40
C THR A 302 -18.96 -10.50 -3.65
N PRO A 303 -19.39 -9.77 -4.68
CA PRO A 303 -19.07 -8.36 -4.79
C PRO A 303 -19.51 -7.61 -3.54
N PHE A 304 -18.85 -6.51 -3.25
CA PHE A 304 -19.31 -5.62 -2.19
C PHE A 304 -20.71 -5.06 -2.54
N ASN A 305 -21.62 -5.11 -1.59
CA ASN A 305 -22.85 -4.33 -1.63
C ASN A 305 -22.55 -2.86 -1.26
N TYR A 306 -23.51 -1.97 -1.41
CA TYR A 306 -23.33 -0.55 -1.14
C TYR A 306 -22.90 -0.23 0.28
N TYR A 307 -23.40 -0.96 1.27
CA TYR A 307 -22.99 -0.79 2.65
C TYR A 307 -21.53 -1.21 2.86
N GLU A 308 -21.12 -2.32 2.26
CA GLU A 308 -19.74 -2.79 2.31
C GLU A 308 -18.77 -1.82 1.60
N TRP A 309 -19.20 -1.22 0.45
CA TRP A 309 -18.45 -0.15 -0.21
C TRP A 309 -18.27 1.09 0.66
N PHE A 310 -19.23 1.39 1.52
CA PHE A 310 -19.17 2.50 2.46
C PHE A 310 -18.52 2.09 3.80
N GLY A 311 -18.27 0.80 4.03
CA GLY A 311 -17.78 0.30 5.32
C GLY A 311 -18.80 0.48 6.44
N LEU A 312 -20.07 0.32 6.12
CA LEU A 312 -21.21 0.50 7.01
C LEU A 312 -22.03 -0.79 7.15
N ASP A 313 -22.72 -0.94 8.25
CA ASP A 313 -23.73 -1.98 8.44
C ASP A 313 -25.07 -1.56 7.85
N ARG A 314 -25.91 -2.52 7.45
CA ARG A 314 -27.26 -2.25 6.90
C ARG A 314 -28.16 -1.44 7.83
N GLY A 315 -27.96 -1.58 9.14
CA GLY A 315 -28.72 -0.84 10.15
C GLY A 315 -28.23 0.58 10.41
N CYS A 316 -27.25 1.09 9.64
CA CYS A 316 -26.68 2.41 9.83
C CYS A 316 -27.72 3.53 9.65
N SER A 317 -27.52 4.64 10.35
CA SER A 317 -28.36 5.83 10.22
C SER A 317 -28.00 6.64 8.97
N THR A 318 -28.90 7.52 8.54
CA THR A 318 -28.60 8.51 7.49
C THR A 318 -27.44 9.42 7.87
N PHE A 319 -27.25 9.69 9.16
CA PHE A 319 -26.11 10.44 9.67
C PHE A 319 -24.78 9.70 9.41
N ASP A 320 -24.74 8.39 9.64
CA ASP A 320 -23.56 7.56 9.39
C ASP A 320 -23.22 7.53 7.88
N ILE A 321 -24.25 7.44 7.02
CA ILE A 321 -24.10 7.48 5.56
C ILE A 321 -23.49 8.81 5.12
N ASN A 322 -24.01 9.94 5.63
CA ASN A 322 -23.48 11.26 5.30
C ASN A 322 -22.00 11.42 5.76
N ASN A 323 -21.70 11.03 6.99
CA ASN A 323 -20.34 11.12 7.52
C ASN A 323 -19.36 10.27 6.71
N GLN A 324 -19.77 9.06 6.34
CA GLN A 324 -18.90 8.18 5.57
C GLN A 324 -18.73 8.66 4.12
N TYR A 325 -19.78 9.23 3.52
CA TYR A 325 -19.69 9.87 2.21
C TYR A 325 -18.61 10.95 2.19
N GLU A 326 -18.65 11.88 3.15
CA GLU A 326 -17.65 12.95 3.26
C GLU A 326 -16.21 12.40 3.44
N LYS A 327 -16.05 11.33 4.23
CA LYS A 327 -14.75 10.66 4.40
C LYS A 327 -14.26 10.03 3.10
N LEU A 328 -15.12 9.31 2.39
CA LEU A 328 -14.77 8.64 1.14
C LEU A 328 -14.48 9.63 0.00
N LYS A 329 -15.21 10.76 -0.05
CA LYS A 329 -14.94 11.84 -1.01
C LYS A 329 -13.55 12.46 -0.81
N LYS A 330 -13.10 12.58 0.44
CA LYS A 330 -11.74 13.03 0.78
C LYS A 330 -10.69 11.95 0.57
N LEU A 331 -11.08 10.67 0.68
CA LEU A 331 -10.17 9.55 0.49
C LEU A 331 -9.81 9.36 -0.98
N TYR A 332 -10.80 9.25 -1.88
CA TYR A 332 -10.59 8.92 -3.29
C TYR A 332 -10.27 10.17 -4.14
N VAL A 333 -9.23 10.88 -3.73
CA VAL A 333 -8.66 12.01 -4.50
C VAL A 333 -7.29 11.63 -5.05
N SER A 334 -6.93 12.20 -6.21
CA SER A 334 -5.63 11.94 -6.86
C SER A 334 -4.48 12.22 -5.92
N ASP A 335 -3.74 12.47 -5.42
CA ASP A 335 -2.63 12.78 -4.52
C ASP A 335 -2.76 12.24 -3.08
N ASN A 336 -3.74 11.39 -2.79
CA ASN A 336 -3.85 10.83 -1.44
C ASN A 336 -2.72 9.82 -1.18
N PRO A 337 -1.81 10.09 -0.22
CA PRO A 337 -0.66 9.23 0.02
C PRO A 337 -1.03 7.83 0.54
N MET A 338 -2.21 7.65 1.14
CA MET A 338 -2.68 6.34 1.62
C MET A 338 -3.09 5.41 0.47
N LEU A 339 -3.40 5.95 -0.72
CA LEU A 339 -3.82 5.19 -1.90
C LEU A 339 -2.71 5.04 -2.94
N ARG A 340 -1.55 5.64 -2.67
CA ARG A 340 -0.38 5.55 -3.55
C ARG A 340 -0.01 4.09 -3.80
N ASP A 341 0.32 3.76 -5.02
CA ASP A 341 0.64 2.42 -5.50
C ASP A 341 -0.51 1.39 -5.44
N ILE A 342 -1.72 1.79 -5.01
CA ILE A 342 -2.92 0.93 -5.08
C ILE A 342 -3.70 1.22 -6.35
N TYR A 343 -4.00 2.51 -6.61
CA TYR A 343 -4.87 2.96 -7.68
C TYR A 343 -4.18 3.95 -8.61
N GLU A 344 -4.54 3.90 -9.90
CA GLU A 344 -4.25 4.95 -10.87
C GLU A 344 -5.28 6.10 -10.73
N ASP A 345 -4.96 7.30 -11.23
CA ASP A 345 -5.89 8.45 -11.18
C ASP A 345 -7.25 8.16 -11.84
N SER A 346 -7.24 7.34 -12.89
CA SER A 346 -8.46 6.87 -13.54
C SER A 346 -9.34 6.03 -12.63
N ASP A 347 -8.73 5.19 -11.79
CA ASP A 347 -9.44 4.34 -10.83
C ASP A 347 -10.03 5.19 -9.71
N LEU A 348 -9.26 6.15 -9.19
CA LEU A 348 -9.71 7.08 -8.16
C LEU A 348 -10.90 7.92 -8.63
N PHE A 349 -10.90 8.34 -9.90
CA PHE A 349 -12.04 9.02 -10.49
C PHE A 349 -13.29 8.13 -10.52
N ILE A 350 -13.14 6.87 -10.92
CA ILE A 350 -14.24 5.90 -10.98
C ILE A 350 -14.77 5.62 -9.57
N LEU A 351 -13.87 5.40 -8.61
CA LEU A 351 -14.25 5.17 -7.21
C LEU A 351 -14.98 6.38 -6.61
N ASN A 352 -14.52 7.58 -6.89
CA ASN A 352 -15.17 8.82 -6.44
C ASN A 352 -16.58 8.96 -7.03
N ALA A 353 -16.76 8.64 -8.32
CA ALA A 353 -18.07 8.65 -8.97
C ALA A 353 -18.98 7.51 -8.47
N LEU A 354 -18.42 6.37 -8.10
CA LEU A 354 -19.14 5.27 -7.47
C LEU A 354 -19.66 5.68 -6.09
N VAL A 355 -18.85 6.36 -5.30
CA VAL A 355 -19.24 6.93 -3.99
C VAL A 355 -20.45 7.87 -4.15
N ASP A 356 -20.45 8.75 -5.16
CA ASP A 356 -21.58 9.63 -5.43
C ASP A 356 -22.85 8.85 -5.79
N THR A 357 -22.71 7.77 -6.54
CA THR A 357 -23.84 6.93 -6.96
C THR A 357 -24.43 6.17 -5.77
N ILE A 358 -23.57 5.51 -4.99
CA ILE A 358 -23.99 4.78 -3.79
C ILE A 358 -24.63 5.72 -2.76
N PHE A 359 -24.07 6.90 -2.57
CA PHE A 359 -24.63 7.89 -1.66
C PHE A 359 -26.06 8.28 -2.02
N LYS A 360 -26.34 8.53 -3.31
CA LYS A 360 -27.68 8.86 -3.77
C LYS A 360 -28.69 7.75 -3.50
N GLU A 361 -28.29 6.50 -3.68
CA GLU A 361 -29.12 5.33 -3.46
C GLU A 361 -29.39 5.08 -1.96
N LEU A 362 -28.36 5.17 -1.12
CA LEU A 362 -28.49 4.89 0.31
C LEU A 362 -29.09 6.06 1.10
N ASN A 363 -28.94 7.31 0.63
CA ASN A 363 -29.41 8.49 1.34
C ASN A 363 -30.90 8.76 1.11
N ASP A 364 -31.50 8.25 0.03
CA ASP A 364 -32.94 8.32 -0.22
C ASP A 364 -33.64 7.14 0.46
N PRO A 365 -34.57 7.37 1.40
CA PRO A 365 -35.22 6.30 2.16
C PRO A 365 -36.04 5.32 1.31
N GLU A 366 -36.66 5.78 0.21
CA GLU A 366 -37.49 4.93 -0.65
C GLU A 366 -36.57 4.04 -1.52
N ILE A 367 -35.59 4.64 -2.17
CA ILE A 367 -34.58 3.92 -3.00
C ILE A 367 -33.82 2.93 -2.13
N ARG A 368 -33.37 3.36 -0.94
CA ARG A 368 -32.69 2.49 0.01
C ARG A 368 -33.52 1.27 0.39
N ARG A 369 -34.82 1.45 0.62
CA ARG A 369 -35.72 0.35 0.97
C ARG A 369 -35.85 -0.65 -0.19
N GLU A 370 -35.94 -0.17 -1.43
CA GLU A 370 -35.97 -1.03 -2.61
C GLU A 370 -34.67 -1.82 -2.74
N TYR A 371 -33.52 -1.14 -2.60
CA TYR A 371 -32.19 -1.76 -2.60
C TYR A 371 -32.06 -2.84 -1.50
N ASP A 372 -32.54 -2.57 -0.28
CA ASP A 372 -32.49 -3.52 0.84
C ASP A 372 -33.34 -4.76 0.56
N MET A 373 -34.48 -4.60 -0.10
CA MET A 373 -35.33 -5.73 -0.54
C MET A 373 -34.65 -6.56 -1.61
N ASP A 374 -33.98 -5.92 -2.58
CA ASP A 374 -33.27 -6.60 -3.65
C ASP A 374 -32.08 -7.40 -3.09
N ILE A 375 -31.29 -6.83 -2.18
CA ILE A 375 -30.21 -7.56 -1.51
C ILE A 375 -30.76 -8.78 -0.76
N ALA A 376 -31.86 -8.63 -0.02
CA ALA A 376 -32.45 -9.72 0.75
C ALA A 376 -32.92 -10.86 -0.18
N THR A 377 -33.50 -10.50 -1.32
CA THR A 377 -33.97 -11.46 -2.35
C THR A 377 -32.78 -12.18 -3.01
N HIS A 378 -31.72 -11.46 -3.36
CA HIS A 378 -30.52 -12.03 -4.00
C HIS A 378 -29.69 -12.91 -3.05
N LEU A 379 -29.68 -12.64 -1.75
CA LEU A 379 -29.07 -13.52 -0.75
C LEU A 379 -29.83 -14.85 -0.59
N LEU A 380 -31.12 -14.86 -0.91
CA LEU A 380 -31.96 -16.06 -0.87
C LEU A 380 -31.94 -16.84 -2.19
N SER A 381 -31.85 -16.16 -3.32
CA SER A 381 -31.71 -16.76 -4.65
C SER A 381 -30.21 -16.90 -5.00
N LEU A 382 -29.68 -18.07 -4.79
CA LEU A 382 -28.25 -18.42 -5.03
C LEU A 382 -27.86 -18.44 -6.52
N GLU A 383 -28.66 -17.94 -7.40
CA GLU A 383 -28.48 -17.91 -8.85
C GLU A 383 -28.61 -16.50 -9.36
N THR A 384 -27.63 -16.04 -10.07
CA THR A 384 -27.61 -14.92 -11.01
C THR A 384 -27.05 -13.57 -10.55
N SER A 385 -26.24 -13.06 -11.44
CA SER A 385 -25.88 -11.67 -11.81
C SER A 385 -25.88 -10.62 -10.68
N PHE A 386 -24.67 -10.28 -10.28
CA PHE A 386 -24.42 -9.27 -9.25
C PHE A 386 -24.70 -7.85 -9.75
N PRO A 387 -25.57 -7.07 -9.06
CA PRO A 387 -25.87 -5.68 -9.40
C PRO A 387 -24.63 -4.79 -9.47
N ASP A 388 -23.62 -5.07 -8.63
CA ASP A 388 -22.47 -4.17 -8.42
C ASP A 388 -21.49 -4.12 -9.59
N ILE A 389 -21.30 -5.23 -10.33
CA ILE A 389 -20.52 -5.21 -11.58
C ILE A 389 -21.27 -4.43 -12.66
N PHE A 390 -22.60 -4.46 -12.65
CA PHE A 390 -23.44 -3.67 -13.55
C PHE A 390 -23.32 -2.17 -13.28
N ILE A 391 -23.29 -1.78 -12.01
CA ILE A 391 -23.15 -0.37 -11.59
C ILE A 391 -21.79 0.19 -11.94
N ILE A 392 -20.73 -0.58 -11.70
CA ILE A 392 -19.38 -0.21 -12.14
C ILE A 392 -19.38 -0.01 -13.66
N GLY A 393 -19.99 -0.91 -14.43
CA GLY A 393 -20.13 -0.78 -15.88
C GLY A 393 -20.91 0.47 -16.29
N GLU A 394 -21.95 0.84 -15.55
CA GLU A 394 -22.75 2.05 -15.78
C GLU A 394 -21.95 3.32 -15.42
N VAL A 395 -21.23 3.32 -14.30
CA VAL A 395 -20.34 4.42 -13.89
C VAL A 395 -19.24 4.63 -14.91
N ILE A 396 -18.61 3.56 -15.40
CA ILE A 396 -17.58 3.62 -16.46
C ILE A 396 -18.17 4.15 -17.78
N LYS A 397 -19.37 3.69 -18.18
CA LYS A 397 -20.05 4.23 -19.36
C LYS A 397 -20.37 5.71 -19.21
N LYS A 398 -20.81 6.15 -18.02
CA LYS A 398 -21.08 7.54 -17.69
C LYS A 398 -19.81 8.37 -17.70
N TYR A 399 -18.72 7.87 -17.13
CA TYR A 399 -17.39 8.47 -17.18
C TYR A 399 -16.89 8.67 -18.60
N ASN A 400 -16.94 7.63 -19.41
CA ASN A 400 -16.53 7.71 -20.82
C ASN A 400 -17.39 8.68 -21.64
N ARG A 401 -18.69 8.85 -21.30
CA ARG A 401 -19.56 9.86 -21.90
C ARG A 401 -19.19 11.29 -21.44
N VAL A 402 -18.86 11.49 -20.15
CA VAL A 402 -18.42 12.78 -19.62
C VAL A 402 -17.09 13.17 -20.22
N LYS A 403 -16.12 12.25 -20.25
CA LYS A 403 -14.80 12.48 -20.88
C LYS A 403 -14.91 12.79 -22.37
N LYS A 404 -15.81 12.11 -23.11
CA LYS A 404 -16.13 12.48 -24.50
C LYS A 404 -16.77 13.87 -24.60
N ARG A 405 -17.66 14.27 -23.68
CA ARG A 405 -18.27 15.59 -23.67
C ARG A 405 -17.27 16.70 -23.33
N GLU A 406 -16.38 16.48 -22.34
CA GLU A 406 -15.32 17.44 -22.00
C GLU A 406 -14.35 17.66 -23.18
N VAL A 407 -14.02 16.59 -23.91
CA VAL A 407 -13.22 16.68 -25.15
C VAL A 407 -13.98 17.43 -26.25
N LEU A 408 -15.31 17.27 -26.34
CA LEU A 408 -16.15 18.01 -27.28
C LEU A 408 -16.34 19.48 -26.87
N VAL A 409 -16.61 19.76 -25.59
CA VAL A 409 -16.75 21.12 -25.08
C VAL A 409 -15.45 21.91 -25.18
N LYS A 410 -14.29 21.28 -24.93
CA LYS A 410 -12.99 21.91 -25.21
C LYS A 410 -12.77 22.18 -26.71
N LYS A 411 -13.41 21.43 -27.62
CA LYS A 411 -13.41 21.73 -29.06
C LYS A 411 -14.36 22.88 -29.43
N ASP A 412 -15.50 23.02 -28.72
CA ASP A 412 -16.51 24.04 -29.01
C ASP A 412 -16.14 25.45 -28.49
N VAL A 413 -15.28 25.54 -27.46
CA VAL A 413 -14.77 26.82 -26.93
C VAL A 413 -13.72 27.47 -27.86
N PHE A 414 -13.11 26.69 -28.77
CA PHE A 414 -12.24 27.18 -29.83
C PHE A 414 -12.90 26.96 -31.21
N GLY A 415 -13.96 27.74 -31.48
CA GLY A 415 -14.82 27.61 -32.63
C GLY A 415 -14.14 27.54 -34.01
N ARG A 416 -14.57 26.61 -34.79
CA ARG A 416 -15.06 26.52 -36.18
C ARG A 416 -14.81 25.17 -36.81
N SER A 417 -15.90 24.50 -36.98
CA SER A 417 -16.33 23.59 -38.08
C SER A 417 -15.30 22.97 -39.00
N ALA A 418 -15.33 21.62 -39.07
CA ALA A 418 -15.65 20.85 -40.28
C ALA A 418 -15.85 19.37 -39.89
N GLU A 419 -17.05 18.87 -40.17
CA GLU A 419 -17.35 17.45 -40.25
C GLU A 419 -16.47 16.80 -41.32
N LYS A 420 -15.79 15.73 -40.96
CA LYS A 420 -15.50 14.61 -41.88
C LYS A 420 -15.22 13.34 -41.07
N GLU A 421 -15.80 12.28 -41.59
CA GLU A 421 -15.83 10.92 -41.14
C GLU A 421 -14.47 10.36 -40.66
N VAL A 422 -14.48 9.67 -39.52
CA VAL A 422 -13.32 9.00 -38.94
C VAL A 422 -13.22 7.61 -39.59
N SER A 423 -12.37 7.48 -40.58
CA SER A 423 -11.74 6.22 -40.91
C SER A 423 -10.45 6.07 -40.13
N SER A 424 -10.29 4.89 -39.53
CA SER A 424 -9.17 4.42 -38.74
C SER A 424 -7.81 4.63 -39.41
N SER A 425 -6.99 5.55 -38.90
CA SER A 425 -5.53 5.48 -38.89
C SER A 425 -4.97 6.69 -38.17
N GLY A 426 -4.10 6.47 -37.18
CA GLY A 426 -3.51 7.53 -36.38
C GLY A 426 -2.52 8.37 -37.18
N ASP A 427 -2.85 9.58 -37.41
CA ASP A 427 -1.97 10.77 -37.54
C ASP A 427 -2.88 11.95 -37.88
N GLY A 428 -3.51 12.57 -36.88
CA GLY A 428 -4.28 13.79 -37.01
C GLY A 428 -3.35 15.00 -36.90
N ASP A 429 -3.49 15.95 -37.85
CA ASP A 429 -2.73 17.19 -38.00
C ASP A 429 -2.38 17.88 -36.70
N LEU A 430 -1.21 17.55 -36.15
CA LEU A 430 -0.56 18.33 -35.10
C LEU A 430 -0.07 19.64 -35.73
N ILE A 431 -0.44 20.76 -35.15
CA ILE A 431 0.10 22.08 -35.50
C ILE A 431 1.63 21.94 -35.47
N ASP A 432 2.32 22.40 -36.52
CA ASP A 432 3.77 22.23 -36.66
C ASP A 432 4.50 22.96 -35.51
N ALA A 433 5.04 22.18 -34.57
CA ALA A 433 5.77 22.66 -33.39
C ALA A 433 6.96 23.58 -33.76
N ASN A 434 7.55 23.41 -34.95
CA ASN A 434 8.65 24.24 -35.41
C ASN A 434 8.15 25.65 -35.77
N ASN A 435 6.96 25.76 -36.35
CA ASN A 435 6.35 27.07 -36.61
C ASN A 435 5.96 27.77 -35.32
N ILE A 436 5.49 27.04 -34.30
CA ILE A 436 5.22 27.61 -32.97
C ILE A 436 6.51 28.09 -32.35
N PHE A 437 7.56 27.26 -32.31
CA PHE A 437 8.85 27.65 -31.75
C PHE A 437 9.43 28.89 -32.44
N ASN A 438 9.29 29.02 -33.76
CA ASN A 438 9.76 30.17 -34.50
C ASN A 438 9.11 31.52 -34.05
N LYS A 439 7.87 31.51 -33.53
CA LYS A 439 7.23 32.69 -32.93
C LYS A 439 7.94 33.18 -31.68
N TYR A 440 8.60 32.25 -30.96
CA TYR A 440 9.30 32.52 -29.70
C TYR A 440 10.82 32.61 -29.86
N ARG A 441 11.31 32.61 -31.12
CA ARG A 441 12.74 32.68 -31.40
C ARG A 441 13.33 34.01 -30.95
N GLY A 442 14.26 33.97 -29.99
CA GLY A 442 14.86 35.15 -29.39
C GLY A 442 14.48 35.38 -27.91
N LEU A 443 13.52 34.64 -27.39
CA LEU A 443 13.25 34.61 -25.96
C LEU A 443 14.23 33.67 -25.24
N PRO A 444 14.50 33.89 -23.94
CA PRO A 444 15.23 32.94 -23.11
C PRO A 444 14.56 31.55 -23.14
N ILE A 445 15.38 30.53 -23.24
CA ILE A 445 14.86 29.14 -23.21
C ILE A 445 14.65 28.73 -21.75
N THR A 446 13.41 28.78 -21.33
CA THR A 446 12.95 28.44 -19.97
C THR A 446 11.95 27.28 -20.00
N GLY A 447 11.65 26.70 -18.83
CA GLY A 447 10.61 25.68 -18.70
C GLY A 447 9.22 26.23 -19.03
N ASP A 448 8.93 27.46 -18.66
CA ASP A 448 7.69 28.13 -19.05
C ASP A 448 7.52 28.23 -20.58
N LEU A 449 8.61 28.49 -21.31
CA LEU A 449 8.58 28.46 -22.78
C LEU A 449 8.31 27.04 -23.30
N LEU A 450 8.92 26.01 -22.74
CA LEU A 450 8.67 24.62 -23.13
C LEU A 450 7.20 24.24 -22.90
N ARG A 451 6.65 24.61 -21.76
CA ARG A 451 5.23 24.40 -21.43
C ARG A 451 4.31 25.11 -22.44
N LYS A 452 4.56 26.37 -22.76
CA LYS A 452 3.77 27.12 -23.76
C LYS A 452 3.78 26.48 -25.13
N ILE A 453 4.94 26.03 -25.59
CA ILE A 453 5.05 25.32 -26.88
C ILE A 453 4.25 24.01 -26.82
N ARG A 454 4.35 23.25 -25.73
CA ARG A 454 3.60 22.00 -25.55
C ARG A 454 2.09 22.24 -25.63
N GLU A 455 1.61 23.27 -24.94
CA GLU A 455 0.18 23.62 -24.90
C GLU A 455 -0.33 24.12 -26.24
N GLU A 456 0.42 24.95 -26.95
CA GLU A 456 0.06 25.42 -28.29
C GLU A 456 0.08 24.28 -29.35
N VAL A 457 0.98 23.31 -29.20
CA VAL A 457 1.00 22.08 -30.03
C VAL A 457 -0.18 21.15 -29.69
N GLY A 458 -0.81 21.36 -28.53
CA GLY A 458 -1.93 20.54 -28.06
C GLY A 458 -1.50 19.19 -27.48
N ILE A 459 -0.27 19.06 -27.01
CA ILE A 459 0.25 17.84 -26.38
C ILE A 459 0.00 17.94 -24.87
N SER A 460 -0.64 16.89 -24.31
CA SER A 460 -0.87 16.83 -22.88
C SER A 460 0.40 16.51 -22.08
N TYR A 461 0.44 16.95 -20.84
CA TYR A 461 1.53 16.70 -19.92
C TYR A 461 1.77 15.19 -19.73
N GLU A 462 0.68 14.41 -19.59
CA GLU A 462 0.71 12.95 -19.42
C GLU A 462 1.28 12.24 -20.66
N LEU A 463 1.04 12.79 -21.85
CA LEU A 463 1.59 12.24 -23.09
C LEU A 463 3.12 12.38 -23.12
N ILE A 464 3.66 13.48 -22.62
CA ILE A 464 5.11 13.64 -22.46
C ILE A 464 5.66 12.55 -21.52
N ILE A 465 5.07 12.37 -20.34
CA ILE A 465 5.49 11.35 -19.37
C ILE A 465 5.45 9.95 -20.00
N SER A 466 4.34 9.60 -20.66
CA SER A 466 4.16 8.27 -21.22
C SER A 466 5.16 7.93 -22.31
N ARG A 467 5.52 8.91 -23.16
CA ARG A 467 6.46 8.72 -24.28
C ARG A 467 7.93 8.82 -23.87
N THR A 468 8.26 9.71 -22.94
CA THR A 468 9.67 9.97 -22.56
C THR A 468 10.14 9.14 -21.39
N LYS A 469 9.21 8.60 -20.57
CA LYS A 469 9.51 7.92 -19.29
C LYS A 469 10.19 8.84 -18.27
N ILE A 470 10.16 10.14 -18.46
CA ILE A 470 10.61 11.12 -17.48
C ILE A 470 9.64 11.09 -16.30
N SER A 471 10.16 11.05 -15.07
CA SER A 471 9.29 11.08 -13.89
C SER A 471 8.51 12.37 -13.80
N ASN A 472 7.31 12.31 -13.22
CA ASN A 472 6.45 13.48 -13.02
C ASN A 472 7.20 14.62 -12.29
N THR A 473 7.95 14.29 -11.23
CA THR A 473 8.73 15.26 -10.45
C THR A 473 9.75 16.02 -11.31
N VAL A 474 10.49 15.29 -12.16
CA VAL A 474 11.52 15.90 -13.02
C VAL A 474 10.88 16.72 -14.14
N LEU A 475 9.79 16.24 -14.75
CA LEU A 475 9.10 16.98 -15.79
C LEU A 475 8.47 18.28 -15.23
N TYR A 476 7.89 18.19 -14.03
CA TYR A 476 7.36 19.37 -13.32
C TYR A 476 8.46 20.38 -13.01
N ALA A 477 9.62 19.91 -12.53
CA ALA A 477 10.76 20.77 -12.25
C ALA A 477 11.31 21.44 -13.54
N ILE A 478 11.29 20.74 -14.69
CA ILE A 478 11.68 21.30 -15.99
C ILE A 478 10.70 22.39 -16.42
N GLU A 479 9.38 22.16 -16.41
CA GLU A 479 8.39 23.12 -16.90
C GLU A 479 8.21 24.35 -15.97
N ASN A 480 8.65 24.27 -14.71
CA ASN A 480 8.56 25.35 -13.72
C ASN A 480 9.91 25.93 -13.31
N ASP A 481 10.97 25.66 -14.06
CA ASP A 481 12.32 26.20 -13.85
C ASP A 481 12.88 25.96 -12.43
N MET A 482 12.50 24.83 -11.79
CA MET A 482 12.98 24.46 -10.45
C MET A 482 14.37 23.80 -10.55
N TYR A 483 15.39 24.56 -10.94
CA TYR A 483 16.70 24.08 -11.29
C TYR A 483 17.44 23.34 -10.18
N ASN A 484 17.19 23.70 -8.92
CA ASN A 484 17.76 23.05 -7.74
C ASN A 484 17.21 21.64 -7.48
N GLN A 485 16.09 21.27 -8.11
CA GLN A 485 15.46 19.95 -8.01
C GLN A 485 15.82 19.04 -9.20
N LEU A 486 16.56 19.56 -10.17
CA LEU A 486 16.94 18.84 -11.36
C LEU A 486 18.25 18.05 -11.16
N PRO A 487 18.38 16.87 -11.79
CA PRO A 487 19.63 16.11 -11.76
C PRO A 487 20.77 16.82 -12.53
N ALA A 488 21.92 16.17 -12.64
CA ALA A 488 23.08 16.72 -13.36
C ALA A 488 22.75 17.07 -14.83
N ASP A 489 23.38 18.13 -15.34
CA ASP A 489 23.11 18.78 -16.64
C ASP A 489 23.01 17.80 -17.82
N LEU A 490 23.81 16.74 -17.82
CA LEU A 490 23.80 15.72 -18.86
C LEU A 490 22.43 15.02 -18.95
N TYR A 491 21.84 14.70 -17.81
CA TYR A 491 20.51 14.07 -17.75
C TYR A 491 19.42 15.06 -18.13
N VAL A 492 19.50 16.30 -17.61
CA VAL A 492 18.53 17.36 -17.92
C VAL A 492 18.53 17.65 -19.42
N LYS A 493 19.72 17.76 -20.04
CA LYS A 493 19.82 17.96 -21.50
C LYS A 493 19.13 16.84 -22.27
N ASN A 494 19.34 15.57 -21.86
CA ASN A 494 18.68 14.43 -22.48
C ASN A 494 17.15 14.46 -22.29
N PHE A 495 16.67 14.84 -21.11
CA PHE A 495 15.24 14.95 -20.85
C PHE A 495 14.59 16.03 -21.72
N VAL A 496 15.19 17.21 -21.81
CA VAL A 496 14.71 18.28 -22.69
C VAL A 496 14.74 17.88 -24.15
N GLN A 497 15.76 17.14 -24.60
CA GLN A 497 15.80 16.61 -25.97
C GLN A 497 14.66 15.59 -26.23
N GLN A 498 14.37 14.70 -25.30
CA GLN A 498 13.25 13.75 -25.43
C GLN A 498 11.90 14.47 -25.42
N TYR A 499 11.77 15.49 -24.58
CA TYR A 499 10.61 16.38 -24.56
C TYR A 499 10.38 17.03 -25.92
N CYS A 500 11.39 17.70 -26.49
CA CYS A 500 11.34 18.34 -27.81
C CYS A 500 11.03 17.34 -28.94
N LYS A 501 11.59 16.14 -28.90
CA LYS A 501 11.28 15.06 -29.86
C LYS A 501 9.82 14.63 -29.77
N THR A 502 9.26 14.59 -28.57
CA THR A 502 7.84 14.25 -28.37
C THR A 502 6.92 15.33 -28.95
N LEU A 503 7.35 16.59 -28.92
CA LEU A 503 6.68 17.70 -29.60
C LEU A 503 6.85 17.68 -31.13
N LYS A 504 7.64 16.76 -31.70
CA LYS A 504 8.00 16.67 -33.12
C LYS A 504 8.81 17.88 -33.63
N LEU A 505 9.60 18.51 -32.74
CA LEU A 505 10.58 19.51 -33.16
C LEU A 505 11.71 18.86 -33.98
N ASN A 506 12.21 19.58 -35.00
CA ASN A 506 13.35 19.10 -35.78
C ASN A 506 14.63 19.05 -34.95
N SER A 507 15.66 18.35 -35.45
CA SER A 507 16.89 18.13 -34.68
C SER A 507 17.66 19.41 -34.36
N ALA A 508 17.61 20.42 -35.24
CA ALA A 508 18.27 21.71 -35.03
C ALA A 508 17.61 22.52 -33.90
N ASN A 509 16.27 22.60 -33.90
CA ASN A 509 15.52 23.26 -32.85
C ASN A 509 15.61 22.50 -31.52
N THR A 510 15.60 21.16 -31.55
CA THR A 510 15.78 20.30 -30.37
C THR A 510 17.12 20.56 -29.68
N GLU A 511 18.22 20.60 -30.43
CA GLU A 511 19.54 20.84 -29.86
C GLU A 511 19.70 22.29 -29.39
N PHE A 512 19.13 23.27 -30.11
CA PHE A 512 19.13 24.66 -29.72
C PHE A 512 18.40 24.87 -28.39
N ILE A 513 17.20 24.28 -28.24
CA ILE A 513 16.39 24.38 -27.02
C ILE A 513 17.09 23.67 -25.86
N ALA A 514 17.56 22.45 -26.04
CA ALA A 514 18.21 21.70 -24.96
C ALA A 514 19.49 22.38 -24.45
N SER A 515 20.29 22.91 -25.36
CA SER A 515 21.51 23.65 -24.98
C SER A 515 21.19 25.03 -24.41
N GLY A 516 20.12 25.66 -24.86
CA GLY A 516 19.60 26.93 -24.33
C GLY A 516 19.09 26.78 -22.89
N TYR A 517 18.32 25.71 -22.61
CA TYR A 517 17.80 25.41 -21.29
C TYR A 517 18.91 25.21 -20.25
N ILE A 518 19.97 24.47 -20.61
CA ILE A 518 21.12 24.29 -19.72
C ILE A 518 21.85 25.61 -19.45
N ARG A 519 21.95 26.49 -20.46
CA ARG A 519 22.53 27.85 -20.23
C ARG A 519 21.70 28.69 -19.27
N SER A 520 20.36 28.65 -19.38
CA SER A 520 19.45 29.34 -18.47
C SER A 520 19.57 28.81 -17.04
N LYS A 521 19.61 27.47 -16.87
CA LYS A 521 19.84 26.81 -15.59
C LYS A 521 21.14 27.27 -14.94
N ASN A 522 22.24 27.30 -15.68
CA ASN A 522 23.57 27.63 -15.14
C ASN A 522 23.73 29.14 -14.88
N ALA A 523 23.02 29.99 -15.61
CA ALA A 523 23.01 31.45 -15.38
C ALA A 523 22.32 31.79 -14.05
N GLU A 524 21.22 31.12 -13.70
CA GLU A 524 20.49 31.36 -12.45
C GLU A 524 21.21 30.76 -11.23
N SER A 525 21.90 29.64 -11.43
CA SER A 525 22.77 29.05 -10.38
C SER A 525 24.05 29.85 -10.09
N ALA A 526 24.39 30.84 -10.93
CA ALA A 526 25.58 31.68 -10.78
C ALA A 526 25.29 33.03 -10.06
N VAL A 527 24.04 33.31 -9.70
CA VAL A 527 23.69 34.49 -8.85
C VAL A 527 24.02 34.10 -7.40
N PRO A 528 25.00 34.75 -6.74
CA PRO A 528 25.31 34.46 -5.35
C PRO A 528 24.12 34.82 -4.47
N GLU A 529 23.72 33.93 -3.58
CA GLU A 529 22.88 34.25 -2.43
C GLU A 529 23.54 35.40 -1.68
N LEU A 530 22.94 36.59 -1.70
CA LEU A 530 23.32 37.70 -0.80
C LEU A 530 23.18 37.14 0.63
N SER A 531 24.32 36.89 1.28
CA SER A 531 24.37 36.42 2.65
C SER A 531 23.62 37.39 3.57
N ALA A 532 22.88 36.82 4.52
CA ALA A 532 22.12 37.58 5.54
C ALA A 532 22.99 38.52 6.39
N GLU A 533 24.30 38.56 6.17
CA GLU A 533 25.25 39.50 6.81
C GLU A 533 25.27 40.89 6.17
N ASP A 534 24.95 41.01 4.86
CA ASP A 534 24.93 42.34 4.19
C ASP A 534 23.66 43.15 4.50
N ALA A 535 22.56 42.49 4.87
CA ALA A 535 21.34 43.20 5.30
C ALA A 535 21.47 43.82 6.69
N SER A 536 22.34 43.29 7.56
CA SER A 536 22.56 43.83 8.91
C SER A 536 23.53 45.03 8.95
N GLN A 537 24.27 45.31 7.87
CA GLN A 537 25.15 46.48 7.77
C GLN A 537 24.44 47.71 7.18
N GLN A 538 23.38 47.54 6.41
CA GLN A 538 22.60 48.67 5.90
C GLN A 538 21.59 49.25 6.91
N GLU A 539 21.12 48.49 7.88
CA GLU A 539 20.27 49.03 8.95
C GLU A 539 21.05 49.86 10.00
N LYS A 540 22.35 49.62 10.17
CA LYS A 540 23.21 50.38 11.09
C LYS A 540 23.71 51.71 10.51
N ALA A 541 23.55 51.97 9.23
CA ALA A 541 23.96 53.20 8.59
C ALA A 541 22.81 54.24 8.47
N HIS A 542 21.59 53.88 8.89
CA HIS A 542 20.43 54.82 8.92
C HIS A 542 20.06 55.29 10.33
N GLU A 543 20.76 54.82 11.38
CA GLU A 543 20.56 55.28 12.78
C GLU A 543 21.78 56.03 13.36
N SER A 544 22.67 56.59 12.52
CA SER A 544 23.73 57.49 13.01
C SER A 544 23.60 58.87 12.41
#